data_966cb03663862c9594c79f70c3c34598
#
_entry.id   966cb03663862c9594c79f70c3c34598
#
_cell.length_a   1.000
_cell.length_b   1.000
_cell.length_c   1.000
_cell.angle_alpha   90.00
_cell.angle_beta   90.00
_cell.angle_gamma   90.00
#
_symmetry.space_group_name_H-M   'P 1'
#
loop_
_entity.id
_entity.type
_entity.pdbx_description
1 polymer ?
#
loop_
_entity_poly.entity_id
_entity_poly.type
_entity_poly.pdbx_seq_one_letter_code
_entity_poly.pdbx_strand_id
1 'polypeptide(L)'
;MNEKNPFIWQELVTSDQETSGTFFSKLFGWNLKQVDAGKFGTYTLFQKEGQDIAGMMNPTVDTPGEGSYWHSYIAVDDIDNCAKQAELLGGKVLVPPHDVPDVGRICAVSDPTGAVVHLMQPVDNS
;
A
#
# COMPACT_ATOMS: atom_id res chain seq x y z
N MET A 1 -12.94 16.66 12.49
CA MET A 1 -12.45 16.22 12.61
C MET A 1 -11.93 15.45 11.96
N ASN A 2 -11.60 15.28 11.80
CA ASN A 2 -11.06 14.73 11.06
C ASN A 2 -11.28 13.45 10.95
N GLU A 3 -11.61 13.00 10.05
CA GLU A 3 -11.72 11.90 9.89
C GLU A 3 -10.58 11.33 10.08
N LYS A 4 -10.38 10.75 10.96
CA LYS A 4 -9.18 10.32 11.29
C LYS A 4 -8.94 9.00 10.80
N ASN A 5 -7.85 8.73 10.20
CA ASN A 5 -7.26 7.43 9.84
C ASN A 5 -8.17 6.54 8.98
N PRO A 6 -8.69 7.08 7.89
CA PRO A 6 -9.46 6.22 6.97
C PRO A 6 -8.55 5.29 6.19
N PHE A 7 -9.10 4.17 5.74
CA PHE A 7 -8.41 3.37 4.74
C PHE A 7 -8.50 4.12 3.41
N ILE A 8 -7.37 4.30 2.72
CA ILE A 8 -7.33 5.12 1.52
C ILE A 8 -6.85 4.39 0.28
N TRP A 9 -6.28 3.20 0.40
CA TRP A 9 -5.74 2.51 -0.76
C TRP A 9 -5.66 1.01 -0.50
N GLN A 10 -5.81 0.23 -1.55
CA GLN A 10 -5.64 -1.22 -1.53
C GLN A 10 -4.57 -1.58 -2.53
N GLU A 11 -3.73 -2.54 -2.20
CA GLU A 11 -2.63 -2.89 -3.07
C GLU A 11 -2.39 -4.38 -3.06
N LEU A 12 -2.20 -4.96 -4.24
CA LEU A 12 -1.86 -6.36 -4.38
C LEU A 12 -0.36 -6.48 -4.61
N VAL A 13 0.29 -7.29 -3.81
CA VAL A 13 1.68 -7.66 -4.03
C VAL A 13 1.66 -9.04 -4.66
N THR A 14 2.25 -9.18 -5.83
CA THR A 14 2.24 -10.46 -6.54
C THR A 14 3.53 -10.63 -7.33
N SER A 15 4.00 -11.85 -7.41
CA SER A 15 5.19 -12.16 -8.21
C SER A 15 4.87 -12.28 -9.69
N ASP A 16 3.59 -12.25 -10.06
CA ASP A 16 3.19 -12.42 -11.46
C ASP A 16 2.02 -11.50 -11.76
N GLN A 17 2.34 -10.24 -12.08
CA GLN A 17 1.32 -9.22 -12.36
C GLN A 17 0.46 -9.57 -13.56
N GLU A 18 1.02 -10.23 -14.56
CA GLU A 18 0.25 -10.58 -15.74
C GLU A 18 -0.88 -11.54 -15.38
N THR A 19 -0.56 -12.59 -14.66
CA THR A 19 -1.57 -13.57 -14.26
C THR A 19 -2.59 -12.98 -13.32
N SER A 20 -2.13 -12.26 -12.29
CA SER A 20 -3.05 -11.66 -11.33
C SER A 20 -3.92 -10.60 -11.99
N GLY A 21 -3.31 -9.74 -12.81
CA GLY A 21 -4.04 -8.68 -13.48
C GLY A 21 -5.11 -9.21 -14.41
N THR A 22 -4.78 -10.23 -15.19
CA THR A 22 -5.75 -10.85 -16.09
C THR A 22 -6.92 -11.45 -15.32
N PHE A 23 -6.59 -12.10 -14.20
CA PHE A 23 -7.64 -12.71 -13.38
C PHE A 23 -8.65 -11.66 -12.90
N PHE A 24 -8.17 -10.59 -12.29
CA PHE A 24 -9.08 -9.59 -11.73
C PHE A 24 -9.77 -8.77 -12.81
N SER A 25 -9.08 -8.52 -13.93
CA SER A 25 -9.69 -7.82 -15.04
C SER A 25 -10.86 -8.63 -15.61
N LYS A 26 -10.68 -9.94 -15.79
CA LYS A 26 -11.75 -10.76 -16.32
C LYS A 26 -12.87 -10.99 -15.31
N LEU A 27 -12.52 -11.10 -14.03
CA LEU A 27 -13.51 -11.36 -13.01
C LEU A 27 -14.41 -10.16 -12.76
N PHE A 28 -13.84 -8.96 -12.71
CA PHE A 28 -14.57 -7.77 -12.31
C PHE A 28 -14.73 -6.73 -13.41
N GLY A 29 -14.06 -6.91 -14.53
CA GLY A 29 -14.11 -5.91 -15.60
C GLY A 29 -13.24 -4.69 -15.33
N TRP A 30 -12.28 -4.81 -14.44
CA TRP A 30 -11.36 -3.70 -14.16
C TRP A 30 -10.40 -3.51 -15.32
N ASN A 31 -10.06 -2.26 -15.61
CA ASN A 31 -9.02 -1.94 -16.57
C ASN A 31 -7.67 -1.88 -15.88
N LEU A 32 -6.63 -2.18 -16.62
CA LEU A 32 -5.26 -2.17 -16.10
C LEU A 32 -4.49 -1.03 -16.75
N LYS A 33 -3.79 -0.24 -15.93
CA LYS A 33 -2.96 0.83 -16.46
C LYS A 33 -1.57 0.69 -15.84
N GLN A 34 -0.56 0.43 -16.67
CA GLN A 34 0.79 0.26 -16.18
C GLN A 34 1.49 1.59 -16.08
N VAL A 35 2.23 1.77 -14.99
CA VAL A 35 2.98 2.98 -14.71
C VAL A 35 4.40 2.58 -14.41
N ASP A 36 5.37 3.31 -14.96
CA ASP A 36 6.77 3.06 -14.69
C ASP A 36 7.08 3.61 -13.29
N ALA A 37 7.45 2.74 -12.39
CA ALA A 37 7.79 3.12 -11.02
C ALA A 37 9.30 3.20 -10.81
N GLY A 38 10.07 3.39 -11.87
CA GLY A 38 11.51 3.56 -11.78
C GLY A 38 12.19 2.31 -11.23
N LYS A 39 12.95 2.47 -10.17
CA LYS A 39 13.68 1.34 -9.59
C LYS A 39 12.77 0.28 -9.00
N PHE A 40 11.49 0.59 -8.80
CA PHE A 40 10.55 -0.39 -8.27
C PHE A 40 9.87 -1.20 -9.37
N GLY A 41 10.23 -0.95 -10.64
CA GLY A 41 9.66 -1.70 -11.77
C GLY A 41 8.34 -1.14 -12.22
N THR A 42 7.42 -2.02 -12.63
CA THR A 42 6.11 -1.62 -13.11
C THR A 42 5.11 -1.65 -11.97
N TYR A 43 4.37 -0.56 -11.84
CA TYR A 43 3.23 -0.50 -10.93
C TYR A 43 1.98 -0.49 -11.79
N THR A 44 1.03 -1.37 -11.51
CA THR A 44 -0.19 -1.44 -12.30
C THR A 44 -1.34 -0.87 -11.49
N LEU A 45 -2.10 0.02 -12.09
CA LEU A 45 -3.31 0.55 -11.46
C LEU A 45 -4.49 -0.26 -11.97
N PHE A 46 -5.35 -0.68 -11.04
CA PHE A 46 -6.65 -1.22 -11.40
C PHE A 46 -7.61 -0.04 -11.46
N GLN A 47 -8.37 0.05 -12.54
CA GLN A 47 -9.28 1.18 -12.76
C GLN A 47 -10.69 0.70 -13.05
N LYS A 48 -11.65 1.44 -12.56
CA LYS A 48 -13.06 1.20 -12.83
C LYS A 48 -13.67 2.51 -13.26
N GLU A 49 -14.20 2.53 -14.49
CA GLU A 49 -14.86 3.73 -15.01
C GLU A 49 -13.96 4.96 -14.91
N GLY A 50 -12.70 4.77 -15.26
CA GLY A 50 -11.74 5.87 -15.28
C GLY A 50 -11.15 6.24 -13.93
N GLN A 51 -11.52 5.54 -12.86
CA GLN A 51 -11.02 5.86 -11.53
C GLN A 51 -10.04 4.80 -11.05
N ASP A 52 -8.95 5.25 -10.45
CA ASP A 52 -7.98 4.34 -9.85
C ASP A 52 -8.58 3.79 -8.55
N ILE A 53 -8.67 2.46 -8.45
CA ILE A 53 -9.29 1.84 -7.28
C ILE A 53 -8.31 1.01 -6.45
N ALA A 54 -7.22 0.57 -7.04
CA ALA A 54 -6.23 -0.23 -6.33
C ALA A 54 -4.96 -0.27 -7.14
N GLY A 55 -3.90 -0.76 -6.54
CA GLY A 55 -2.62 -0.91 -7.22
C GLY A 55 -2.11 -2.33 -7.15
N MET A 56 -1.11 -2.62 -7.95
CA MET A 56 -0.49 -3.94 -7.99
C MET A 56 0.99 -3.77 -8.23
N MET A 57 1.82 -4.48 -7.48
CA MET A 57 3.26 -4.37 -7.59
C MET A 57 3.92 -5.72 -7.36
N ASN A 58 5.17 -5.82 -7.79
CA ASN A 58 5.98 -6.99 -7.47
C ASN A 58 6.51 -6.87 -6.05
N PRO A 59 6.82 -7.99 -5.41
CA PRO A 59 7.46 -7.93 -4.09
C PRO A 59 8.81 -7.23 -4.18
N THR A 60 9.16 -6.53 -3.11
CA THR A 60 10.47 -5.90 -2.98
C THR A 60 11.01 -6.24 -1.60
N VAL A 61 12.24 -5.80 -1.30
CA VAL A 61 12.80 -6.03 0.03
C VAL A 61 11.99 -5.31 1.11
N ASP A 62 11.20 -4.32 0.71
CA ASP A 62 10.42 -3.54 1.67
C ASP A 62 8.97 -4.02 1.79
N THR A 63 8.58 -5.09 1.08
CA THR A 63 7.22 -5.61 1.24
C THR A 63 7.24 -6.72 2.26
N PRO A 64 6.49 -6.58 3.36
CA PRO A 64 6.44 -7.65 4.34
C PRO A 64 5.58 -8.80 3.85
N GLY A 65 5.85 -10.00 4.35
CA GLY A 65 5.04 -11.16 4.00
C GLY A 65 5.63 -11.95 2.84
N GLU A 66 5.00 -13.05 2.53
CA GLU A 66 5.46 -13.97 1.50
C GLU A 66 4.32 -14.31 0.58
N GLY A 67 4.67 -14.69 -0.65
CA GLY A 67 3.68 -15.06 -1.64
C GLY A 67 2.93 -13.83 -2.13
N SER A 68 1.77 -14.06 -2.71
CA SER A 68 0.93 -12.96 -3.20
C SER A 68 -0.12 -12.64 -2.15
N TYR A 69 -0.36 -11.35 -1.91
CA TYR A 69 -1.31 -10.95 -0.89
C TYR A 69 -1.76 -9.51 -1.12
N TRP A 70 -2.93 -9.19 -0.59
CA TRP A 70 -3.44 -7.83 -0.59
C TRP A 70 -3.08 -7.15 0.71
N HIS A 71 -2.83 -5.84 0.65
CA HIS A 71 -2.71 -5.05 1.87
C HIS A 71 -3.37 -3.69 1.69
N SER A 72 -3.68 -3.08 2.80
CA SER A 72 -4.40 -1.82 2.83
C SER A 72 -3.56 -0.73 3.45
N TYR A 73 -3.82 0.50 3.07
CA TYR A 73 -3.15 1.68 3.62
C TYR A 73 -4.14 2.51 4.40
N ILE A 74 -3.72 2.96 5.57
CA ILE A 74 -4.49 3.88 6.41
C ILE A 74 -3.79 5.23 6.39
N ALA A 75 -4.55 6.29 6.20
CA ALA A 75 -3.97 7.64 6.19
C ALA A 75 -3.67 8.09 7.61
N VAL A 76 -2.51 8.70 7.80
CA VAL A 76 -2.11 9.25 9.08
C VAL A 76 -1.51 10.64 8.86
N ASP A 77 -1.55 11.48 9.91
CA ASP A 77 -1.01 12.83 9.83
C ASP A 77 0.47 12.90 10.19
N ASP A 78 0.92 12.04 11.08
CA ASP A 78 2.31 12.04 11.56
C ASP A 78 2.76 10.60 11.66
N ILE A 79 3.30 10.09 10.57
CA ILE A 79 3.60 8.67 10.46
C ILE A 79 4.75 8.26 11.38
N ASP A 80 5.72 9.15 11.60
CA ASP A 80 6.83 8.80 12.49
C ASP A 80 6.34 8.62 13.92
N ASN A 81 5.43 9.48 14.36
CA ASN A 81 4.85 9.33 15.68
C ASN A 81 3.95 8.09 15.75
N CYS A 82 3.20 7.81 14.68
CA CYS A 82 2.36 6.62 14.62
C CYS A 82 3.20 5.35 14.76
N ALA A 83 4.34 5.29 14.09
CA ALA A 83 5.21 4.13 14.18
C ALA A 83 5.71 3.93 15.61
N LYS A 84 6.08 5.03 16.29
CA LYS A 84 6.52 4.93 17.68
C LYS A 84 5.38 4.45 18.57
N GLN A 85 4.20 4.98 18.37
CA GLN A 85 3.04 4.57 19.16
C GLN A 85 2.69 3.10 18.93
N ALA A 86 2.84 2.62 17.69
CA ALA A 86 2.56 1.22 17.40
C ALA A 86 3.43 0.31 18.28
N GLU A 87 4.71 0.64 18.41
CA GLU A 87 5.60 -0.16 19.24
C GLU A 87 5.25 -0.06 20.71
N LEU A 88 4.90 1.13 21.18
CA LEU A 88 4.52 1.31 22.58
C LEU A 88 3.24 0.55 22.91
N LEU A 89 2.38 0.32 21.92
CA LEU A 89 1.12 -0.36 22.16
C LEU A 89 1.21 -1.88 21.90
N GLY A 90 2.42 -2.39 21.71
CA GLY A 90 2.63 -3.83 21.60
C GLY A 90 2.72 -4.37 20.18
N GLY A 91 2.67 -3.50 19.19
CA GLY A 91 2.84 -3.90 17.81
C GLY A 91 4.30 -3.87 17.39
N LYS A 92 4.53 -4.01 16.09
CA LYS A 92 5.88 -3.97 15.55
C LYS A 92 5.92 -3.11 14.32
N VAL A 93 7.04 -2.44 14.10
CA VAL A 93 7.29 -1.72 12.84
C VAL A 93 8.04 -2.68 11.93
N LEU A 94 7.38 -3.14 10.87
CA LEU A 94 7.96 -4.10 9.94
C LEU A 94 8.79 -3.40 8.88
N VAL A 95 8.33 -2.24 8.42
CA VAL A 95 9.06 -1.41 7.47
C VAL A 95 9.03 0.00 8.03
N PRO A 96 10.20 0.59 8.34
CA PRO A 96 10.22 1.92 8.94
C PRO A 96 9.68 2.99 7.99
N PRO A 97 9.20 4.12 8.53
CA PRO A 97 8.73 5.20 7.67
C PRO A 97 9.80 5.65 6.69
N HIS A 98 9.40 5.81 5.44
CA HIS A 98 10.29 6.27 4.38
C HIS A 98 9.49 6.99 3.32
N ASP A 99 10.16 7.85 2.57
CA ASP A 99 9.50 8.67 1.57
C ASP A 99 9.39 7.93 0.24
N VAL A 100 8.23 8.06 -0.40
CA VAL A 100 8.02 7.57 -1.76
C VAL A 100 7.65 8.79 -2.60
N PRO A 101 8.45 9.16 -3.59
CA PRO A 101 8.18 10.37 -4.37
C PRO A 101 6.77 10.39 -4.93
N ASP A 102 6.13 11.55 -4.86
CA ASP A 102 4.78 11.80 -5.37
C ASP A 102 3.66 11.04 -4.67
N VAL A 103 3.99 10.20 -3.71
CA VAL A 103 2.99 9.42 -2.96
C VAL A 103 2.87 9.94 -1.54
N GLY A 104 3.99 10.02 -0.85
CA GLY A 104 4.04 10.45 0.53
C GLY A 104 5.03 9.62 1.30
N ARG A 105 4.82 9.55 2.60
CA ARG A 105 5.70 8.78 3.47
C ARG A 105 4.94 7.55 3.93
N ILE A 106 5.54 6.38 3.83
CA ILE A 106 4.83 5.12 4.12
C ILE A 106 5.63 4.26 5.09
N CYS A 107 4.93 3.37 5.78
CA CYS A 107 5.55 2.35 6.62
C CYS A 107 4.59 1.17 6.73
N ALA A 108 5.07 0.09 7.33
CA ALA A 108 4.23 -1.08 7.58
C ALA A 108 4.37 -1.47 9.05
N VAL A 109 3.25 -1.73 9.68
CA VAL A 109 3.23 -2.13 11.09
C VAL A 109 2.36 -3.38 11.25
N SER A 110 2.60 -4.13 12.31
CA SER A 110 1.68 -5.19 12.69
C SER A 110 1.12 -4.88 14.07
N ASP A 111 -0.11 -5.31 14.30
CA ASP A 111 -0.72 -5.17 15.61
C ASP A 111 -0.19 -6.28 16.53
N PRO A 112 -0.57 -6.30 17.80
CA PRO A 112 -0.05 -7.32 18.72
C PRO A 112 -0.40 -8.75 18.35
N THR A 113 -1.41 -8.97 17.49
CA THR A 113 -1.76 -10.32 17.05
C THR A 113 -1.01 -10.72 15.79
N GLY A 114 -0.28 -9.81 15.17
CA GLY A 114 0.47 -10.07 13.95
C GLY A 114 -0.22 -9.62 12.67
N ALA A 115 -1.37 -8.95 12.77
CA ALA A 115 -2.05 -8.45 11.57
C ALA A 115 -1.30 -7.23 11.03
N VAL A 116 -1.02 -7.24 9.73
CA VAL A 116 -0.21 -6.21 9.08
C VAL A 116 -1.10 -5.19 8.39
N VAL A 117 -0.75 -3.92 8.54
CA VAL A 117 -1.39 -2.86 7.79
C VAL A 117 -0.31 -1.83 7.43
N HIS A 118 -0.52 -1.14 6.34
CA HIS A 118 0.40 -0.09 5.92
C HIS A 118 -0.18 1.26 6.29
N LEU A 119 0.71 2.19 6.56
CA LEU A 119 0.32 3.57 6.90
C LEU A 119 0.87 4.49 5.83
N MET A 120 0.15 5.55 5.53
CA MET A 120 0.59 6.54 4.56
C MET A 120 0.30 7.93 5.08
N GLN A 121 1.33 8.76 5.10
CA GLN A 121 1.18 10.19 5.31
C GLN A 121 1.24 10.80 3.92
N PRO A 122 0.10 11.19 3.34
CA PRO A 122 0.09 11.65 1.94
C PRO A 122 0.91 12.91 1.75
N VAL A 123 1.32 13.14 0.51
CA VAL A 123 2.02 14.36 0.18
C VAL A 123 1.10 15.53 0.47
N ASP A 124 1.69 16.59 1.08
CA ASP A 124 0.92 17.78 1.38
C ASP A 124 0.82 18.62 0.11
N ASN A 125 -0.39 18.78 -0.40
CA ASN A 125 -0.63 19.53 -1.61
C ASN A 125 -1.27 20.89 -1.37
N SER A 126 -1.33 21.32 -0.13
CA SER A 126 -1.98 22.59 0.21
C SER A 126 -1.15 23.79 -0.21
#